data_687e33b89007326085a49916ac99f5c4
#
_entry.id   687e33b89007326085a49916ac99f5c4
#
_cell.length_a   1.000
_cell.length_b   1.000
_cell.length_c   1.000
_cell.angle_alpha   90.00
_cell.angle_beta   90.00
_cell.angle_gamma   90.00
#
_symmetry.space_group_name_H-M   'P 1'
#
loop_
_entity.id
_entity.type
_entity.pdbx_description
1 polymer ?
#
loop_
_entity_poly.entity_id
_entity_poly.type
_entity_poly.pdbx_seq_one_letter_code
_entity_poly.pdbx_strand_id
1 'polypeptide(L)'
;THAHEIAQMGGGLYGPLLVLEPGYQRDTTVDRVIMLSTSGPLAQPPPYVNGDTTGAPLELRKGLTYRLRFLAIAPHDTKVIRLLADTALQRWRAVAKDGATLPPHQAVVRGARLVMGTGEAWDVEFTPSDARPLTLEILTLGRGGLSPVRSRIPVYVRD
;
A
#
# COMPACT_ATOMS: atom_id res chain seq x y z
N THR A 1 -13.20 -1.46 -16.46
CA THR A 1 -13.32 -1.49 -17.93
C THR A 1 -12.33 -2.49 -18.51
N HIS A 2 -12.71 -3.17 -19.61
CA HIS A 2 -11.83 -4.12 -20.31
C HIS A 2 -11.58 -3.68 -21.77
N ALA A 3 -12.05 -2.50 -22.13
CA ALA A 3 -11.76 -1.88 -23.43
C ALA A 3 -10.64 -0.86 -23.25
N HIS A 4 -9.47 -1.11 -23.87
CA HIS A 4 -8.29 -0.25 -23.77
C HIS A 4 -7.82 0.00 -22.32
N GLU A 5 -7.88 -1.03 -21.46
CA GLU A 5 -7.65 -0.91 -20.00
C GLU A 5 -6.30 -0.27 -19.66
N ILE A 6 -5.22 -0.61 -20.38
CA ILE A 6 -3.89 -0.04 -20.11
C ILE A 6 -3.89 1.47 -20.33
N ALA A 7 -4.51 1.94 -21.43
CA ALA A 7 -4.60 3.37 -21.72
C ALA A 7 -5.50 4.08 -20.69
N GLN A 8 -6.60 3.47 -20.30
CA GLN A 8 -7.53 4.04 -19.31
C GLN A 8 -6.93 4.08 -17.92
N MET A 9 -6.30 3.00 -17.45
CA MET A 9 -5.60 2.98 -16.18
C MET A 9 -4.37 3.90 -16.18
N GLY A 10 -3.59 3.90 -17.25
CA GLY A 10 -2.47 4.83 -17.42
C GLY A 10 -2.89 6.29 -17.49
N GLY A 11 -4.14 6.56 -17.92
CA GLY A 11 -4.79 7.88 -17.90
C GLY A 11 -5.46 8.24 -16.56
N GLY A 12 -5.38 7.36 -15.55
CA GLY A 12 -5.92 7.65 -14.22
C GLY A 12 -7.38 7.26 -14.02
N LEU A 13 -7.99 6.46 -14.90
CA LEU A 13 -9.37 6.02 -14.75
C LEU A 13 -9.47 4.85 -13.75
N TYR A 14 -9.22 5.12 -12.51
CA TYR A 14 -9.35 4.18 -11.40
C TYR A 14 -9.55 4.92 -10.07
N GLY A 15 -10.02 4.20 -9.05
CA GLY A 15 -10.16 4.72 -7.70
C GLY A 15 -10.47 3.61 -6.70
N PRO A 16 -10.24 3.84 -5.41
CA PRO A 16 -10.57 2.89 -4.37
C PRO A 16 -12.09 2.85 -4.15
N LEU A 17 -12.64 1.64 -4.05
CA LEU A 17 -14.01 1.41 -3.56
C LEU A 17 -13.91 0.72 -2.21
N LEU A 18 -14.42 1.38 -1.17
CA LEU A 18 -14.49 0.82 0.17
C LEU A 18 -15.95 0.48 0.50
N VAL A 19 -16.22 -0.79 0.73
CA VAL A 19 -17.50 -1.24 1.28
C VAL A 19 -17.35 -1.32 2.79
N LEU A 20 -18.19 -0.57 3.48
CA LEU A 20 -18.17 -0.46 4.94
C LEU A 20 -19.40 -1.15 5.53
N GLU A 21 -19.28 -1.68 6.74
CA GLU A 21 -20.42 -2.23 7.47
C GLU A 21 -21.47 -1.14 7.73
N PRO A 22 -22.76 -1.49 7.76
CA PRO A 22 -23.81 -0.54 8.09
C PRO A 22 -23.56 0.17 9.43
N GLY A 23 -23.58 1.49 9.41
CA GLY A 23 -23.34 2.32 10.60
C GLY A 23 -21.86 2.54 10.94
N TYR A 24 -20.92 1.89 10.26
CA TYR A 24 -19.48 2.16 10.44
C TYR A 24 -19.11 3.53 9.86
N GLN A 25 -18.51 4.37 10.68
CA GLN A 25 -17.93 5.64 10.23
C GLN A 25 -16.41 5.49 10.13
N ARG A 26 -15.89 5.66 8.92
CA ARG A 26 -14.47 5.57 8.68
C ARG A 26 -13.74 6.78 9.27
N ASP A 27 -12.82 6.53 10.18
CA ASP A 27 -11.88 7.55 10.66
C ASP A 27 -10.65 7.60 9.73
N THR A 28 -10.60 8.62 8.87
CA THR A 28 -9.51 8.80 7.91
C THR A 28 -8.20 9.20 8.57
N THR A 29 -8.16 9.52 9.86
CA THR A 29 -6.93 9.81 10.59
C THR A 29 -6.13 8.55 10.88
N VAL A 30 -6.80 7.41 11.03
CA VAL A 30 -6.16 6.10 11.32
C VAL A 30 -6.39 5.05 10.24
N ASP A 31 -7.38 5.22 9.36
CA ASP A 31 -7.66 4.33 8.24
C ASP A 31 -7.14 4.95 6.94
N ARG A 32 -5.95 4.53 6.50
CA ARG A 32 -5.21 5.11 5.38
C ARG A 32 -5.27 4.22 4.16
N VAL A 33 -5.72 4.76 3.05
CA VAL A 33 -5.70 4.11 1.74
C VAL A 33 -4.39 4.47 1.03
N ILE A 34 -3.68 3.45 0.57
CA ILE A 34 -2.41 3.56 -0.16
C ILE A 34 -2.59 2.83 -1.48
N MET A 35 -2.92 3.58 -2.50
CA MET A 35 -3.14 3.05 -3.84
C MET A 35 -1.84 3.08 -4.64
N LEU A 36 -1.47 1.92 -5.17
CA LEU A 36 -0.25 1.70 -5.92
C LEU A 36 -0.60 1.50 -7.39
N SER A 37 -0.22 2.44 -8.22
CA SER A 37 -0.53 2.44 -9.64
C SER A 37 0.70 2.77 -10.48
N THR A 38 0.52 2.81 -11.79
CA THR A 38 1.51 3.29 -12.76
C THR A 38 0.83 4.27 -13.69
N SER A 39 1.60 5.03 -14.46
CA SER A 39 1.07 6.01 -15.40
C SER A 39 1.58 5.78 -16.82
N GLY A 40 0.94 6.50 -17.75
CA GLY A 40 1.31 6.52 -19.15
C GLY A 40 0.77 5.35 -19.97
N PRO A 41 0.87 5.41 -21.29
CA PRO A 41 0.22 4.49 -22.21
C PRO A 41 0.73 3.05 -22.13
N LEU A 42 1.91 2.84 -21.54
CA LEU A 42 2.52 1.53 -21.37
C LEU A 42 2.57 1.10 -19.90
N ALA A 43 1.94 1.85 -19.02
CA ALA A 43 1.94 1.60 -17.56
C ALA A 43 3.36 1.35 -17.00
N GLN A 44 4.32 2.16 -17.45
CA GLN A 44 5.73 2.02 -17.06
C GLN A 44 6.06 2.79 -15.78
N PRO A 45 7.15 2.41 -15.08
CA PRO A 45 7.68 3.18 -13.96
C PRO A 45 7.97 4.65 -14.33
N PRO A 46 7.91 5.59 -13.38
CA PRO A 46 7.84 5.39 -11.92
C PRO A 46 6.44 4.99 -11.43
N PRO A 47 6.36 4.16 -10.38
CA PRO A 47 5.09 3.84 -9.75
C PRO A 47 4.50 5.08 -9.08
N TYR A 48 3.18 5.18 -9.09
CA TYR A 48 2.44 6.21 -8.38
C TYR A 48 1.93 5.67 -7.04
N VAL A 49 2.02 6.50 -6.02
CA VAL A 49 1.40 6.27 -4.72
C VAL A 49 0.38 7.37 -4.49
N ASN A 50 -0.90 7.00 -4.45
CA ASN A 50 -2.01 7.94 -4.37
C ASN A 50 -1.97 9.05 -5.46
N GLY A 51 -1.53 8.69 -6.66
CA GLY A 51 -1.45 9.61 -7.80
C GLY A 51 -0.18 10.46 -7.89
N ASP A 52 0.79 10.26 -7.00
CA ASP A 52 2.06 10.99 -6.99
C ASP A 52 3.25 10.01 -7.13
N THR A 53 4.29 10.42 -7.85
CA THR A 53 5.53 9.65 -8.04
C THR A 53 6.43 9.66 -6.81
N THR A 54 6.36 10.70 -6.00
CA THR A 54 7.14 10.85 -4.77
C THR A 54 6.43 10.25 -3.56
N GLY A 55 5.09 10.22 -3.59
CA GLY A 55 4.23 9.85 -2.47
C GLY A 55 4.29 10.87 -1.33
N ALA A 56 3.14 11.30 -0.81
CA ALA A 56 3.10 12.15 0.37
C ALA A 56 3.61 11.41 1.61
N PRO A 57 4.37 12.05 2.49
CA PRO A 57 4.75 11.46 3.77
C PRO A 57 3.56 10.99 4.58
N LEU A 58 3.72 9.89 5.31
CA LEU A 58 2.72 9.43 6.28
C LEU A 58 3.05 10.00 7.66
N GLU A 59 2.06 10.64 8.27
CA GLU A 59 2.16 11.13 9.65
C GLU A 59 1.42 10.16 10.56
N LEU A 60 2.12 9.59 11.52
CA LEU A 60 1.60 8.64 12.50
C LEU A 60 1.89 9.15 13.91
N ARG A 61 1.13 8.64 14.90
CA ARG A 61 1.39 8.86 16.33
C ARG A 61 1.73 7.55 17.02
N LYS A 62 2.71 7.60 17.88
CA LYS A 62 3.11 6.50 18.74
C LYS A 62 1.93 5.96 19.54
N GLY A 63 1.83 4.65 19.64
CA GLY A 63 0.79 3.94 20.41
C GLY A 63 -0.58 3.90 19.76
N LEU A 64 -0.82 4.63 18.66
CA LEU A 64 -2.08 4.60 17.94
C LEU A 64 -2.04 3.52 16.85
N THR A 65 -3.09 2.72 16.76
CA THR A 65 -3.18 1.67 15.74
C THR A 65 -3.74 2.24 14.45
N TYR A 66 -3.01 2.05 13.37
CA TYR A 66 -3.38 2.46 12.01
C TYR A 66 -3.77 1.24 11.18
N ARG A 67 -4.85 1.37 10.42
CA ARG A 67 -5.21 0.45 9.35
C ARG A 67 -4.67 1.01 8.04
N LEU A 68 -3.69 0.34 7.46
CA LEU A 68 -3.10 0.69 6.17
C LEU A 68 -3.69 -0.26 5.12
N ARG A 69 -4.39 0.32 4.14
CA ARG A 69 -5.06 -0.42 3.06
C ARG A 69 -4.27 -0.23 1.78
N PHE A 70 -3.57 -1.26 1.37
CA PHE A 70 -2.81 -1.29 0.13
C PHE A 70 -3.66 -1.84 -1.00
N LEU A 71 -3.73 -1.11 -2.13
CA LEU A 71 -4.41 -1.53 -3.34
C LEU A 71 -3.43 -1.46 -4.52
N ALA A 72 -3.19 -2.58 -5.20
CA ALA A 72 -2.29 -2.65 -6.34
C ALA A 72 -3.09 -2.65 -7.66
N ILE A 73 -3.03 -1.55 -8.42
CA ILE A 73 -3.84 -1.35 -9.64
C ILE A 73 -3.00 -1.49 -10.92
N ALA A 74 -1.69 -1.44 -10.82
CA ALA A 74 -0.81 -1.50 -11.99
C ALA A 74 -0.95 -2.81 -12.78
N PRO A 75 -1.15 -2.78 -14.10
CA PRO A 75 -1.60 -3.94 -14.86
C PRO A 75 -0.55 -5.05 -15.07
N HIS A 76 0.73 -4.83 -14.84
CA HIS A 76 1.76 -5.79 -15.25
C HIS A 76 2.95 -5.86 -14.31
N ASP A 77 2.78 -5.57 -13.03
CA ASP A 77 3.89 -5.62 -12.10
C ASP A 77 3.55 -6.32 -10.78
N THR A 78 4.57 -6.63 -10.03
CA THR A 78 4.47 -7.12 -8.67
C THR A 78 5.04 -6.05 -7.75
N LYS A 79 4.33 -5.74 -6.68
CA LYS A 79 4.79 -4.82 -5.63
C LYS A 79 5.30 -5.60 -4.43
N VAL A 80 6.50 -5.28 -3.98
CA VAL A 80 7.00 -5.72 -2.67
C VAL A 80 6.99 -4.50 -1.75
N ILE A 81 6.16 -4.53 -0.73
CA ILE A 81 5.97 -3.43 0.22
C ILE A 81 6.65 -3.79 1.53
N ARG A 82 7.42 -2.88 2.09
CA ARG A 82 8.11 -3.05 3.38
C ARG A 82 7.99 -1.79 4.22
N LEU A 83 7.76 -1.96 5.53
CA LEU A 83 7.87 -0.86 6.49
C LEU A 83 9.15 -1.07 7.30
N LEU A 84 10.05 -0.11 7.24
CA LEU A 84 11.41 -0.21 7.73
C LEU A 84 11.71 0.88 8.78
N ALA A 85 12.44 0.51 9.84
CA ALA A 85 13.25 1.44 10.61
C ALA A 85 14.70 1.22 10.16
N ASP A 86 15.30 2.20 9.50
CA ASP A 86 16.56 2.05 8.77
C ASP A 86 16.50 0.85 7.80
N THR A 87 17.11 -0.28 8.14
CA THR A 87 17.08 -1.51 7.35
C THR A 87 16.23 -2.62 7.97
N ALA A 88 15.77 -2.44 9.21
CA ALA A 88 15.04 -3.44 9.96
C ALA A 88 13.55 -3.41 9.67
N LEU A 89 12.97 -4.57 9.30
CA LEU A 89 11.53 -4.70 9.15
C LEU A 89 10.82 -4.41 10.47
N GLN A 90 9.82 -3.54 10.41
CA GLN A 90 8.85 -3.39 11.48
C GLN A 90 7.94 -4.63 11.54
N ARG A 91 6.95 -4.61 12.40
CA ARG A 91 5.96 -5.70 12.49
C ARG A 91 4.55 -5.13 12.36
N TRP A 92 3.72 -5.80 11.61
CA TRP A 92 2.31 -5.49 11.47
C TRP A 92 1.46 -6.76 11.50
N ARG A 93 0.15 -6.59 11.61
CA ARG A 93 -0.83 -7.66 11.52
C ARG A 93 -1.63 -7.52 10.22
N ALA A 94 -1.58 -8.50 9.33
CA ALA A 94 -2.51 -8.53 8.21
C ALA A 94 -3.91 -8.88 8.73
N VAL A 95 -4.93 -8.14 8.31
CA VAL A 95 -6.30 -8.30 8.84
C VAL A 95 -7.34 -8.57 7.76
N ALA A 96 -7.08 -8.16 6.50
CA ALA A 96 -7.96 -8.48 5.39
C ALA A 96 -7.16 -8.65 4.09
N LYS A 97 -7.71 -9.42 3.16
CA LYS A 97 -7.24 -9.58 1.78
C LYS A 97 -8.42 -9.55 0.83
N ASP A 98 -8.29 -8.78 -0.25
CA ASP A 98 -9.29 -8.66 -1.34
C ASP A 98 -10.72 -8.40 -0.83
N GLY A 99 -10.81 -7.53 0.20
CA GLY A 99 -12.07 -7.15 0.83
C GLY A 99 -12.60 -8.13 1.90
N ALA A 100 -11.98 -9.30 2.06
CA ALA A 100 -12.40 -10.29 3.05
C ALA A 100 -11.51 -10.25 4.30
N THR A 101 -12.11 -10.29 5.49
CA THR A 101 -11.39 -10.42 6.75
C THR A 101 -10.65 -11.74 6.81
N LEU A 102 -9.37 -11.70 7.20
CA LEU A 102 -8.57 -12.91 7.36
C LEU A 102 -9.02 -13.72 8.57
N PRO A 103 -9.05 -15.07 8.46
CA PRO A 103 -9.30 -15.91 9.61
C PRO A 103 -8.20 -15.74 10.68
N PRO A 104 -8.49 -15.97 11.98
CA PRO A 104 -7.57 -15.68 13.09
C PRO A 104 -6.17 -16.28 12.95
N HIS A 105 -6.06 -17.48 12.39
CA HIS A 105 -4.77 -18.17 12.19
C HIS A 105 -3.89 -17.52 11.09
N GLN A 106 -4.46 -16.67 10.23
CA GLN A 106 -3.75 -15.90 9.21
C GLN A 106 -3.54 -14.45 9.63
N ALA A 107 -4.43 -13.90 10.47
CA ALA A 107 -4.37 -12.53 11.00
C ALA A 107 -3.34 -12.42 12.13
N VAL A 108 -2.09 -12.80 11.85
CA VAL A 108 -1.00 -12.84 12.84
C VAL A 108 -0.02 -11.69 12.64
N VAL A 109 0.66 -11.30 13.72
CA VAL A 109 1.73 -10.31 13.68
C VAL A 109 2.99 -10.94 13.06
N ARG A 110 3.47 -10.34 11.98
CA ARG A 110 4.65 -10.79 11.22
C ARG A 110 5.51 -9.60 10.78
N GLY A 111 6.66 -9.88 10.21
CA GLY A 111 7.50 -8.84 9.61
C GLY A 111 6.71 -8.04 8.58
N ALA A 112 6.88 -6.73 8.61
CA ALA A 112 6.10 -5.77 7.79
C ALA A 112 6.52 -5.84 6.31
N ARG A 113 6.18 -6.94 5.66
CA ARG A 113 6.43 -7.21 4.24
C ARG A 113 5.20 -7.84 3.59
N LEU A 114 4.78 -7.26 2.47
CA LEU A 114 3.76 -7.82 1.57
C LEU A 114 4.37 -8.01 0.17
N VAL A 115 3.84 -9.00 -0.54
CA VAL A 115 4.02 -9.14 -1.99
C VAL A 115 2.63 -9.11 -2.58
N MET A 116 2.41 -8.20 -3.52
CA MET A 116 1.11 -7.96 -4.13
C MET A 116 1.21 -8.03 -5.64
N GLY A 117 0.32 -8.79 -6.26
CA GLY A 117 0.07 -8.78 -7.70
C GLY A 117 -0.94 -7.72 -8.11
N THR A 118 -1.16 -7.61 -9.40
CA THR A 118 -2.19 -6.75 -9.98
C THR A 118 -3.59 -7.10 -9.46
N GLY A 119 -4.34 -6.10 -9.03
CA GLY A 119 -5.72 -6.25 -8.55
C GLY A 119 -5.83 -6.70 -7.09
N GLU A 120 -4.74 -7.03 -6.41
CA GLU A 120 -4.80 -7.42 -5.01
C GLU A 120 -4.98 -6.22 -4.08
N ALA A 121 -5.76 -6.42 -3.02
CA ALA A 121 -5.91 -5.51 -1.90
C ALA A 121 -5.51 -6.18 -0.59
N TRP A 122 -4.79 -5.47 0.26
CA TRP A 122 -4.38 -5.94 1.58
C TRP A 122 -4.59 -4.86 2.64
N ASP A 123 -5.22 -5.25 3.74
CA ASP A 123 -5.30 -4.40 4.92
C ASP A 123 -4.38 -4.94 6.02
N VAL A 124 -3.58 -4.06 6.58
CA VAL A 124 -2.72 -4.38 7.72
C VAL A 124 -2.94 -3.38 8.84
N GLU A 125 -2.77 -3.83 10.07
CA GLU A 125 -2.73 -2.98 11.26
C GLU A 125 -1.30 -2.81 11.74
N PHE A 126 -0.93 -1.56 11.98
CA PHE A 126 0.37 -1.16 12.49
C PHE A 126 0.22 -0.19 13.65
N THR A 127 0.93 -0.48 14.75
CA THR A 127 1.00 0.40 15.91
C THR A 127 2.46 0.76 16.15
N PRO A 128 2.89 2.01 15.90
CA PRO A 128 4.25 2.44 16.20
C PRO A 128 4.53 2.36 17.71
N SER A 129 5.64 1.72 18.08
CA SER A 129 6.04 1.58 19.50
C SER A 129 6.84 2.77 20.03
N ASP A 130 7.44 3.54 19.14
CA ASP A 130 8.31 4.67 19.48
C ASP A 130 8.28 5.75 18.40
N ALA A 131 8.69 6.98 18.75
CA ALA A 131 8.75 8.13 17.88
C ALA A 131 10.08 8.17 17.11
N ARG A 132 10.22 7.29 16.13
CA ARG A 132 11.36 7.28 15.19
C ARG A 132 10.91 7.42 13.75
N PRO A 133 11.76 7.95 12.86
CA PRO A 133 11.46 7.94 11.45
C PRO A 133 11.44 6.50 10.91
N LEU A 134 10.43 6.21 10.09
CA LEU A 134 10.30 4.96 9.35
C LEU A 134 10.27 5.25 7.87
N THR A 135 10.42 4.21 7.06
CA THR A 135 10.30 4.28 5.60
C THR A 135 9.33 3.21 5.12
N LEU A 136 8.30 3.63 4.41
CA LEU A 136 7.49 2.72 3.63
C LEU A 136 8.17 2.57 2.27
N GLU A 137 8.77 1.42 2.04
CA GLU A 137 9.47 1.09 0.80
C GLU A 137 8.58 0.24 -0.09
N ILE A 138 8.48 0.63 -1.37
CA ILE A 138 7.73 -0.06 -2.41
C ILE A 138 8.70 -0.40 -3.52
N LEU A 139 8.95 -1.68 -3.72
CA LEU A 139 9.76 -2.20 -4.83
C LEU A 139 8.80 -2.71 -5.90
N THR A 140 8.81 -2.07 -7.05
CA THR A 140 8.05 -2.49 -8.24
C THR A 140 8.92 -3.38 -9.09
N LEU A 141 8.50 -4.63 -9.25
CA LEU A 141 9.15 -5.62 -10.10
C LEU A 141 8.44 -5.63 -11.45
N GLY A 142 9.08 -5.05 -12.46
CA GLY A 142 8.54 -5.03 -13.83
C GLY A 142 8.59 -6.41 -14.51
N ARG A 143 7.75 -6.62 -15.51
CA ARG A 143 7.83 -7.77 -16.43
C ARG A 143 8.84 -7.52 -17.55
N GLY A 144 9.26 -8.59 -18.20
CA GLY A 144 10.05 -8.50 -19.44
C GLY A 144 11.48 -7.99 -19.27
N GLY A 145 12.11 -8.23 -18.11
CA GLY A 145 13.51 -7.85 -17.88
C GLY A 145 13.72 -6.38 -17.53
N LEU A 146 12.65 -5.63 -17.25
CA LEU A 146 12.77 -4.26 -16.74
C LEU A 146 13.40 -4.26 -15.35
N SER A 147 14.32 -3.33 -15.13
CA SER A 147 14.95 -3.17 -13.82
C SER A 147 13.91 -2.81 -12.75
N PRO A 148 14.02 -3.39 -11.55
CA PRO A 148 13.14 -3.03 -10.44
C PRO A 148 13.25 -1.55 -10.10
N VAL A 149 12.10 -0.90 -9.86
CA VAL A 149 12.03 0.50 -9.40
C VAL A 149 11.66 0.55 -7.93
N ARG A 150 12.40 1.34 -7.17
CA ARG A 150 12.22 1.51 -5.73
C ARG A 150 11.69 2.91 -5.41
N SER A 151 10.55 2.96 -4.75
CA SER A 151 10.00 4.18 -4.16
C SER A 151 10.13 4.11 -2.64
N ARG A 152 10.44 5.25 -2.01
CA ARG A 152 10.56 5.37 -0.55
C ARG A 152 9.73 6.55 -0.08
N ILE A 153 8.77 6.27 0.80
CA ILE A 153 7.87 7.26 1.40
C ILE A 153 8.28 7.42 2.85
N PRO A 154 8.63 8.64 3.28
CA PRO A 154 8.89 8.91 4.68
C PRO A 154 7.66 8.64 5.54
N VAL A 155 7.87 8.04 6.71
CA VAL A 155 6.83 7.84 7.71
C VAL A 155 7.32 8.48 9.02
N TYR A 156 6.70 9.59 9.38
CA TYR A 156 7.04 10.33 10.59
C TYR A 156 6.15 9.87 11.74
N VAL A 157 6.77 9.34 12.78
CA VAL A 157 6.06 8.96 14.00
C VAL A 157 6.32 10.03 15.06
N ARG A 158 5.25 10.63 15.56
CA ARG A 158 5.26 11.64 16.62
C ARG A 158 4.74 11.05 17.92
N ASP A 159 5.10 11.68 19.04
CA ASP A 159 4.54 11.37 20.37
C ASP A 159 3.06 11.74 20.48
#